data_9382d18fa4f8f2db54908b4c6dbe550d
#
_entry.id   9382d18fa4f8f2db54908b4c6dbe550d
#
_cell.length_a   1.000
_cell.length_b   1.000
_cell.length_c   1.000
_cell.angle_alpha   90.00
_cell.angle_beta   90.00
_cell.angle_gamma   90.00
#
_symmetry.space_group_name_H-M   'P 1'
#
loop_
_entity.id
_entity.type
_entity.pdbx_description
1 polymer ?
#
loop_
_entity_poly.entity_id
_entity_poly.type
_entity_poly.pdbx_seq_one_letter_code
_entity_poly.pdbx_strand_id
1 'polypeptide(L)'
;MREIILDGKSMTLEDIMSIGSMPTKIVISKSARKIMADSRDHVESILKNDESVYGINTGFGSLSNVKIDPSQLQQLQRNLILSLSLIHI
;
A
#
# COMPACT_ATOMS: atom_id res chain seq x y z
N MET A 1 -5.80 -9.28 24.71
CA MET A 1 -5.20 -8.92 23.40
C MET A 1 -5.11 -7.40 23.30
N ARG A 2 -3.97 -6.88 23.01
CA ARG A 2 -3.78 -5.44 22.81
C ARG A 2 -4.37 -5.01 21.46
N GLU A 3 -5.06 -3.88 21.45
CA GLU A 3 -5.60 -3.28 20.21
C GLU A 3 -4.74 -2.10 19.79
N ILE A 4 -4.34 -2.06 18.53
CA ILE A 4 -3.58 -0.97 17.94
C ILE A 4 -4.38 -0.36 16.81
N ILE A 5 -4.60 0.95 16.86
CA ILE A 5 -5.33 1.71 15.83
C ILE A 5 -4.33 2.34 14.88
N LEU A 6 -4.40 2.00 13.61
CA LEU A 6 -3.55 2.58 12.57
C LEU A 6 -4.24 3.83 12.02
N ASP A 7 -3.69 4.99 12.33
CA ASP A 7 -4.20 6.29 11.86
C ASP A 7 -3.20 7.01 10.92
N GLY A 8 -2.02 6.43 10.73
CA GLY A 8 -0.97 7.02 9.91
C GLY A 8 -0.14 8.08 10.62
N LYS A 9 -0.38 8.36 11.91
CA LYS A 9 0.25 9.48 12.62
C LYS A 9 0.83 9.12 13.98
N SER A 10 0.20 8.21 14.72
CA SER A 10 0.48 8.01 16.15
C SER A 10 1.12 6.68 16.51
N MET A 11 1.59 5.91 15.54
CA MET A 11 2.26 4.64 15.83
C MET A 11 3.58 4.88 16.56
N THR A 12 3.76 4.18 17.68
CA THR A 12 4.99 4.25 18.48
C THR A 12 5.86 3.03 18.24
N LEU A 13 7.13 3.12 18.67
CA LEU A 13 8.03 1.96 18.63
C LEU A 13 7.48 0.80 19.48
N GLU A 14 6.85 1.11 20.61
CA GLU A 14 6.20 0.11 21.46
C GLU A 14 5.09 -0.63 20.74
N ASP A 15 4.29 0.07 19.93
CA ASP A 15 3.24 -0.53 19.12
C ASP A 15 3.83 -1.54 18.13
N ILE A 16 4.91 -1.17 17.47
CA ILE A 16 5.60 -2.05 16.50
C ILE A 16 6.14 -3.29 17.21
N MET A 17 6.75 -3.12 18.38
CA MET A 17 7.27 -4.24 19.17
C MET A 17 6.15 -5.18 19.61
N SER A 18 4.99 -4.65 19.98
CA SER A 18 3.82 -5.44 20.35
C SER A 18 3.33 -6.30 19.20
N ILE A 19 3.29 -5.76 17.99
CA ILE A 19 2.87 -6.50 16.79
C ILE A 19 3.77 -7.71 16.56
N GLY A 20 5.07 -7.56 16.80
CA GLY A 20 6.04 -8.64 16.57
C GLY A 20 6.15 -9.67 17.70
N SER A 21 5.70 -9.36 18.91
CA SER A 21 6.01 -10.17 20.09
C SER A 21 4.80 -10.77 20.81
N MET A 22 3.59 -10.31 20.54
CA MET A 22 2.38 -10.80 21.21
C MET A 22 1.17 -10.73 20.31
N PRO A 23 0.09 -11.51 20.62
CA PRO A 23 -1.17 -11.39 19.88
C PRO A 23 -1.71 -9.96 19.96
N THR A 24 -1.95 -9.34 18.82
CA THR A 24 -2.36 -7.95 18.72
C THR A 24 -3.48 -7.81 17.70
N LYS A 25 -4.54 -7.09 18.07
CA LYS A 25 -5.60 -6.72 17.13
C LYS A 25 -5.23 -5.39 16.48
N ILE A 26 -5.21 -5.36 15.16
CA ILE A 26 -4.90 -4.17 14.38
C ILE A 26 -6.15 -3.66 13.71
N VAL A 27 -6.46 -2.39 13.89
CA VAL A 27 -7.63 -1.73 13.33
C VAL A 27 -7.20 -0.47 12.60
N ILE A 28 -7.74 -0.27 11.40
CA ILE A 28 -7.51 0.96 10.64
C ILE A 28 -8.57 1.99 11.07
N SER A 29 -8.14 3.19 11.47
CA SER A 29 -9.06 4.25 11.88
C SER A 29 -9.94 4.72 10.72
N LYS A 30 -11.11 5.30 11.05
CA LYS A 30 -12.00 5.86 10.03
C LYS A 30 -11.33 6.99 9.25
N SER A 31 -10.56 7.85 9.92
CA SER A 31 -9.83 8.93 9.27
C SER A 31 -8.76 8.40 8.31
N ALA A 32 -8.04 7.35 8.68
CA ALA A 32 -7.07 6.71 7.80
C ALA A 32 -7.74 6.08 6.59
N ARG A 33 -8.89 5.42 6.78
CA ARG A 33 -9.66 4.85 5.67
C ARG A 33 -10.10 5.91 4.67
N LYS A 34 -10.54 7.07 5.17
CA LYS A 34 -10.93 8.18 4.30
C LYS A 34 -9.75 8.71 3.49
N ILE A 35 -8.60 8.91 4.12
CA ILE A 35 -7.39 9.35 3.43
C ILE A 35 -6.96 8.35 2.36
N MET A 36 -7.03 7.06 2.66
CA MET A 36 -6.73 6.01 1.69
C MET A 36 -7.69 6.02 0.51
N ALA A 37 -8.99 6.21 0.77
CA ALA A 37 -9.99 6.28 -0.28
C ALA A 37 -9.77 7.51 -1.17
N ASP A 38 -9.49 8.67 -0.60
CA ASP A 38 -9.18 9.89 -1.35
C ASP A 38 -7.93 9.71 -2.22
N SER A 39 -6.90 9.09 -1.67
CA SER A 39 -5.68 8.77 -2.41
C SER A 39 -5.97 7.81 -3.58
N ARG A 40 -6.78 6.80 -3.35
CA ARG A 40 -7.18 5.84 -4.40
C ARG A 40 -7.96 6.53 -5.52
N ASP A 41 -8.88 7.43 -5.17
CA ASP A 41 -9.63 8.20 -6.16
C ASP A 41 -8.71 9.05 -7.03
N HIS A 42 -7.69 9.64 -6.44
CA HIS A 42 -6.68 10.40 -7.17
C HIS A 42 -5.91 9.51 -8.16
N VAL A 43 -5.49 8.33 -7.72
CA VAL A 43 -4.82 7.34 -8.58
C VAL A 43 -5.73 6.93 -9.75
N GLU A 44 -6.99 6.67 -9.48
CA GLU A 44 -7.94 6.29 -10.53
C GLU A 44 -8.15 7.41 -11.56
N SER A 45 -8.13 8.68 -11.12
CA SER A 45 -8.21 9.81 -12.06
C SER A 45 -6.99 9.91 -12.97
N ILE A 46 -5.80 9.60 -12.44
CA ILE A 46 -4.56 9.53 -13.23
C ILE A 46 -4.65 8.43 -14.28
N LEU A 47 -5.19 7.27 -13.92
CA LEU A 47 -5.34 6.15 -14.84
C LEU A 47 -6.29 6.47 -15.99
N LYS A 48 -7.33 7.26 -15.75
CA LYS A 48 -8.27 7.70 -16.80
C LYS A 48 -7.65 8.63 -17.81
N ASN A 49 -6.62 9.41 -17.42
CA ASN A 49 -5.95 10.38 -18.29
C ASN A 49 -4.89 9.75 -19.19
N ASP A 50 -4.69 8.44 -19.10
CA ASP A 50 -3.76 7.69 -19.95
C ASP A 50 -2.30 8.15 -19.88
N GLU A 51 -1.90 8.78 -18.79
CA GLU A 51 -0.53 9.19 -18.53
C GLU A 51 0.28 8.06 -17.89
N SER A 52 1.58 8.00 -18.22
CA SER A 52 2.51 7.09 -17.55
C SER A 52 3.05 7.77 -16.28
N VAL A 53 2.75 7.19 -15.12
CA VAL A 53 3.22 7.70 -13.82
C VAL A 53 3.96 6.59 -13.11
N TYR A 54 5.23 6.84 -12.76
CA TYR A 54 6.09 5.84 -12.13
C TYR A 54 5.44 5.21 -10.89
N GLY A 55 5.44 3.90 -10.85
CA GLY A 55 4.92 3.14 -9.72
C GLY A 55 3.39 3.05 -9.63
N ILE A 56 2.66 3.78 -10.49
CA ILE A 56 1.19 3.73 -10.55
C ILE A 56 0.73 2.85 -11.71
N ASN A 57 1.16 3.17 -12.93
CA ASN A 57 0.78 2.41 -14.13
C ASN A 57 1.99 2.04 -14.99
N THR A 58 3.15 1.95 -14.40
CA THR A 58 4.37 1.51 -15.07
C THR A 58 5.05 0.40 -14.27
N GLY A 59 6.02 -0.29 -14.90
CA GLY A 59 6.98 -1.10 -14.17
C GLY A 59 7.93 -0.24 -13.35
N PHE A 60 8.87 -0.88 -12.66
CA PHE A 60 9.82 -0.23 -11.76
C PHE A 60 11.25 -0.33 -12.32
N GLY A 61 12.12 0.59 -11.92
CA GLY A 61 13.53 0.56 -12.30
C GLY A 61 13.70 0.64 -13.82
N SER A 62 14.32 -0.36 -14.43
CA SER A 62 14.52 -0.42 -15.87
C SER A 62 13.23 -0.47 -16.69
N LEU A 63 12.10 -0.83 -16.05
CA LEU A 63 10.79 -0.92 -16.68
C LEU A 63 9.93 0.34 -16.41
N SER A 64 10.51 1.41 -15.90
CA SER A 64 9.78 2.63 -15.54
C SER A 64 9.11 3.32 -16.74
N ASN A 65 9.57 3.06 -17.95
CA ASN A 65 8.99 3.61 -19.19
C ASN A 65 7.92 2.69 -19.80
N VAL A 66 7.70 1.50 -19.22
CA VAL A 66 6.74 0.53 -19.74
C VAL A 66 5.40 0.76 -19.04
N LYS A 67 4.43 1.22 -19.81
CA LYS A 67 3.08 1.41 -19.32
C LYS A 67 2.38 0.06 -19.18
N ILE A 68 1.78 -0.18 -18.03
CA ILE A 68 1.09 -1.43 -17.73
C ILE A 68 -0.38 -1.29 -18.10
N ASP A 69 -0.93 -2.32 -18.75
CA ASP A 69 -2.35 -2.38 -19.06
C ASP A 69 -3.19 -2.27 -17.77
N PRO A 70 -4.24 -1.43 -17.73
CA PRO A 70 -5.08 -1.30 -16.55
C PRO A 70 -5.61 -2.62 -15.98
N SER A 71 -5.86 -3.60 -16.83
CA SER A 71 -6.32 -4.92 -16.38
C SER A 71 -5.30 -5.68 -15.53
N GLN A 72 -4.03 -5.31 -15.59
CA GLN A 72 -2.94 -5.98 -14.88
C GLN A 72 -2.37 -5.19 -13.71
N LEU A 73 -2.82 -3.94 -13.50
CA LEU A 73 -2.26 -3.08 -12.45
C LEU A 73 -2.47 -3.66 -11.05
N GLN A 74 -3.63 -4.21 -10.77
CA GLN A 74 -3.92 -4.81 -9.47
C GLN A 74 -2.99 -5.99 -9.20
N GLN A 75 -2.74 -6.82 -10.21
CA GLN A 75 -1.83 -7.95 -10.07
C GLN A 75 -0.38 -7.48 -9.88
N LEU A 76 0.03 -6.42 -10.56
CA LEU A 76 1.36 -5.83 -10.37
C LEU A 76 1.56 -5.37 -8.92
N GLN A 77 0.60 -4.65 -8.35
CA GLN A 77 0.69 -4.17 -6.98
C GLN A 77 0.71 -5.32 -5.98
N ARG A 78 -0.11 -6.33 -6.21
CA ARG A 78 -0.11 -7.54 -5.38
C ARG A 78 1.25 -8.25 -5.43
N ASN A 79 1.83 -8.40 -6.61
CA ASN A 79 3.13 -9.03 -6.79
C ASN A 79 4.25 -8.27 -6.07
N LEU A 80 4.18 -6.93 -6.07
CA LEU A 80 5.14 -6.10 -5.35
C LEU A 80 5.11 -6.42 -3.84
N ILE A 81 3.94 -6.48 -3.25
CA ILE A 81 3.78 -6.82 -1.83
C ILE A 81 4.30 -8.23 -1.56
N LEU A 82 3.95 -9.20 -2.40
CA LEU A 82 4.41 -10.58 -2.24
C LEU A 82 5.93 -10.69 -2.35
N SER A 83 6.56 -9.93 -3.24
CA SER A 83 8.02 -9.95 -3.39
C SER A 83 8.72 -9.42 -2.14
N LEU A 84 8.16 -8.41 -1.50
CA LEU A 84 8.70 -7.88 -0.25
C LEU A 84 8.58 -8.89 0.89
N SER A 85 7.51 -9.67 0.93
CA SER A 85 7.31 -10.67 1.99
C SER A 85 8.32 -11.82 1.91
N LEU A 86 8.91 -12.10 0.75
CA LEU A 86 9.94 -13.13 0.61
C LEU A 86 11.26 -12.79 1.31
N ILE A 87 11.49 -11.53 1.62
CA ILE A 87 12.70 -11.09 2.31
C ILE A 87 12.74 -11.61 3.75
N HIS A 88 11.63 -11.97 4.32
CA HIS A 88 11.50 -12.41 5.71
C HIS A 88 11.63 -13.93 5.91
N ILE A 89 11.90 -14.66 4.88
CA ILE A 89 12.05 -16.11 4.96
C ILE A 89 13.46 -16.51 5.43
#